data_d1e936122f453a903ff682459d2198b9
#
_entry.id   d1e936122f453a903ff682459d2198b9
#
_cell.length_a   1.000
_cell.length_b   1.000
_cell.length_c   1.000
_cell.angle_alpha   90.00
_cell.angle_beta   90.00
_cell.angle_gamma   90.00
#
_symmetry.space_group_name_H-M   'P 1'
#
loop_
_entity.id
_entity.type
_entity.pdbx_description
1 polymer ?
#
loop_
_entity_poly.entity_id
_entity_poly.type
_entity_poly.pdbx_seq_one_letter_code
_entity_poly.pdbx_strand_id
1 'polypeptide(L)'
;MIKKTKSAEFDHFNQLASEWWSESGKFRILHDIKPIRLKYIIKNLKNKKINDLKILDIGCGGGLICEPLARLGAKITGIDFVDKNIKVAKLHALENNLKINYIVGDINKIKLKQKYDVVILFE
;
A
#
# COMPACT_ATOMS: atom_id res chain seq x y z
N MET A 1 34.11 4.11 3.06
CA MET A 1 33.38 2.88 3.37
C MET A 1 31.90 3.12 3.68
N ILE A 2 31.59 4.03 4.59
CA ILE A 2 30.20 4.36 4.94
C ILE A 2 29.40 4.88 3.74
N LYS A 3 29.99 5.72 2.90
CA LYS A 3 29.35 6.25 1.69
C LYS A 3 29.03 5.16 0.67
N LYS A 4 29.89 4.15 0.51
CA LYS A 4 29.65 3.02 -0.42
C LYS A 4 28.49 2.15 0.08
N THR A 5 28.41 1.88 1.39
CA THR A 5 27.36 1.10 1.99
C THR A 5 25.99 1.79 1.84
N LYS A 6 25.92 3.09 2.13
CA LYS A 6 24.70 3.88 1.96
C LYS A 6 24.26 3.95 0.51
N SER A 7 25.20 4.09 -0.44
CA SER A 7 24.91 4.11 -1.86
C SER A 7 24.36 2.77 -2.35
N ALA A 8 24.96 1.66 -1.89
CA ALA A 8 24.52 0.31 -2.23
C ALA A 8 23.12 0.03 -1.66
N GLU A 9 22.86 0.42 -0.42
CA GLU A 9 21.53 0.28 0.20
C GLU A 9 20.48 1.11 -0.52
N PHE A 10 20.82 2.34 -0.89
CA PHE A 10 19.94 3.24 -1.64
C PHE A 10 19.59 2.65 -3.01
N ASP A 11 20.59 2.16 -3.74
CA ASP A 11 20.38 1.54 -5.04
C ASP A 11 19.52 0.29 -4.95
N HIS A 12 19.77 -0.55 -3.93
CA HIS A 12 18.96 -1.74 -3.69
C HIS A 12 17.50 -1.39 -3.37
N PHE A 13 17.29 -0.37 -2.56
CA PHE A 13 15.95 0.12 -2.22
C PHE A 13 15.23 0.66 -3.46
N ASN A 14 15.91 1.47 -4.28
CA ASN A 14 15.35 2.00 -5.52
C ASN A 14 14.98 0.89 -6.49
N GLN A 15 15.80 -0.15 -6.57
CA GLN A 15 15.52 -1.32 -7.38
C GLN A 15 14.25 -2.03 -6.89
N LEU A 16 14.12 -2.23 -5.59
CA LEU A 16 12.94 -2.85 -4.99
C LEU A 16 11.68 -2.02 -5.25
N ALA A 17 11.77 -0.70 -5.12
CA ALA A 17 10.67 0.21 -5.40
C ALA A 17 10.23 0.11 -6.85
N SER A 18 11.19 0.10 -7.78
CA SER A 18 10.92 -0.07 -9.21
C SER A 18 10.26 -1.41 -9.50
N GLU A 19 10.73 -2.50 -8.88
CA GLU A 19 10.15 -3.83 -9.06
C GLU A 19 8.69 -3.90 -8.60
N TRP A 20 8.38 -3.35 -7.43
CA TRP A 20 7.01 -3.36 -6.89
C TRP A 20 6.02 -2.73 -7.87
N TRP A 21 6.40 -1.63 -8.51
CA TRP A 21 5.49 -0.87 -9.38
C TRP A 21 5.64 -1.19 -10.86
N SER A 22 6.52 -2.13 -11.22
CA SER A 22 6.64 -2.63 -12.58
C SER A 22 5.50 -3.58 -12.92
N GLU A 23 4.74 -3.28 -13.94
CA GLU A 23 3.63 -4.12 -14.42
C GLU A 23 4.10 -5.37 -15.15
N SER A 24 5.39 -5.44 -15.49
CA SER A 24 5.99 -6.57 -16.24
C SER A 24 6.99 -7.35 -15.42
N GLY A 25 7.27 -6.96 -14.18
CA GLY A 25 8.28 -7.57 -13.31
C GLY A 25 7.74 -8.73 -12.47
N LYS A 26 8.45 -9.03 -11.39
CA LYS A 26 8.10 -10.16 -10.51
C LYS A 26 6.78 -9.99 -9.77
N PHE A 27 6.28 -8.77 -9.66
CA PHE A 27 4.97 -8.48 -9.05
C PHE A 27 3.84 -8.34 -10.09
N ARG A 28 4.09 -8.77 -11.33
CA ARG A 28 3.11 -8.68 -12.43
C ARG A 28 1.76 -9.28 -12.08
N ILE A 29 1.74 -10.43 -11.42
CA ILE A 29 0.48 -11.08 -11.04
C ILE A 29 -0.37 -10.18 -10.15
N LEU A 30 0.25 -9.46 -9.21
CA LEU A 30 -0.47 -8.53 -8.33
C LEU A 30 -1.07 -7.37 -9.12
N HIS A 31 -0.36 -6.87 -10.13
CA HIS A 31 -0.91 -5.84 -11.02
C HIS A 31 -2.05 -6.38 -11.87
N ASP A 32 -1.93 -7.60 -12.36
CA ASP A 32 -2.96 -8.22 -13.20
C ASP A 32 -4.27 -8.45 -12.44
N ILE A 33 -4.21 -8.83 -11.16
CA ILE A 33 -5.41 -9.08 -10.35
C ILE A 33 -5.95 -7.83 -9.67
N LYS A 34 -5.21 -6.72 -9.70
CA LYS A 34 -5.63 -5.47 -9.06
C LYS A 34 -7.00 -4.97 -9.52
N PRO A 35 -7.33 -4.93 -10.81
CA PRO A 35 -8.66 -4.48 -11.25
C PRO A 35 -9.79 -5.33 -10.68
N ILE A 36 -9.60 -6.64 -10.60
CA ILE A 36 -10.59 -7.58 -10.06
C ILE A 36 -10.80 -7.31 -8.57
N ARG A 37 -9.71 -7.11 -7.83
CA ARG A 37 -9.76 -6.82 -6.39
C ARG A 37 -10.45 -5.49 -6.12
N LEU A 38 -10.14 -4.45 -6.89
CA LEU A 38 -10.77 -3.13 -6.76
C LEU A 38 -12.26 -3.21 -7.06
N LYS A 39 -12.65 -3.91 -8.12
CA LYS A 39 -14.05 -4.11 -8.48
C LYS A 39 -14.81 -4.82 -7.35
N TYR A 40 -14.20 -5.84 -6.75
CA TYR A 40 -14.76 -6.55 -5.61
C TYR A 40 -14.99 -5.63 -4.41
N ILE A 41 -14.00 -4.81 -4.08
CA ILE A 41 -14.11 -3.86 -2.97
C ILE A 41 -15.26 -2.89 -3.23
N ILE A 42 -15.28 -2.26 -4.39
CA ILE A 42 -16.29 -1.23 -4.72
C ILE A 42 -17.69 -1.82 -4.72
N LYS A 43 -17.85 -3.01 -5.28
CA LYS A 43 -19.13 -3.72 -5.29
C LYS A 43 -19.65 -3.98 -3.88
N ASN A 44 -18.76 -4.32 -2.95
CA ASN A 44 -19.14 -4.64 -1.57
C ASN A 44 -19.34 -3.41 -0.68
N LEU A 45 -19.02 -2.22 -1.16
CA LEU A 45 -19.37 -0.98 -0.47
C LEU A 45 -20.88 -0.69 -0.51
N LYS A 46 -21.58 -1.36 -1.42
CA LYS A 46 -23.02 -1.18 -1.64
C LYS A 46 -23.34 0.27 -1.96
N ASN A 47 -24.17 0.93 -1.16
CA ASN A 47 -24.57 2.32 -1.36
C ASN A 47 -23.66 3.33 -0.68
N LYS A 48 -22.57 2.90 -0.07
CA LYS A 48 -21.61 3.80 0.58
C LYS A 48 -20.73 4.48 -0.48
N LYS A 49 -20.63 5.79 -0.38
CA LYS A 49 -19.67 6.52 -1.20
C LYS A 49 -18.26 6.25 -0.69
N ILE A 50 -17.34 5.98 -1.60
CA ILE A 50 -15.95 5.73 -1.24
C ILE A 50 -15.26 6.97 -0.69
N ASN A 51 -15.73 8.16 -1.09
CA ASN A 51 -15.16 9.42 -0.63
C ASN A 51 -15.26 9.52 0.91
N ASP A 52 -14.13 9.79 1.54
CA ASP A 52 -13.97 9.90 2.99
C ASP A 52 -14.17 8.62 3.80
N LEU A 53 -14.41 7.47 3.16
CA LEU A 53 -14.41 6.19 3.88
C LEU A 53 -13.03 5.93 4.47
N LYS A 54 -13.01 5.48 5.72
CA LYS A 54 -11.78 5.05 6.40
C LYS A 54 -11.55 3.57 6.13
N ILE A 55 -10.50 3.27 5.39
CA ILE A 55 -10.18 1.91 4.95
C ILE A 55 -8.82 1.48 5.50
N LEU A 56 -8.79 0.29 6.07
CA LEU A 56 -7.56 -0.34 6.55
C LEU A 56 -7.20 -1.48 5.61
N ASP A 57 -5.99 -1.45 5.05
CA ASP A 57 -5.44 -2.51 4.22
C ASP A 57 -4.35 -3.26 5.00
N ILE A 58 -4.66 -4.48 5.41
CA ILE A 58 -3.75 -5.33 6.18
C ILE A 58 -2.92 -6.17 5.21
N GLY A 59 -1.59 -6.10 5.33
CA GLY A 59 -0.68 -6.72 4.37
C GLY A 59 -0.60 -5.92 3.08
N CYS A 60 -0.48 -4.60 3.19
CA CYS A 60 -0.60 -3.69 2.04
C CYS A 60 0.56 -3.76 1.04
N GLY A 61 1.70 -4.35 1.43
CA GLY A 61 2.88 -4.45 0.56
C GLY A 61 3.35 -3.07 0.09
N GLY A 62 3.61 -2.95 -1.21
CA GLY A 62 4.06 -1.70 -1.84
C GLY A 62 2.94 -0.70 -2.13
N GLY A 63 1.71 -0.96 -1.73
CA GLY A 63 0.62 0.01 -1.85
C GLY A 63 -0.23 -0.12 -3.11
N LEU A 64 -0.22 -1.26 -3.79
CA LEU A 64 -0.92 -1.44 -5.07
C LEU A 64 -2.43 -1.26 -4.96
N ILE A 65 -3.03 -1.63 -3.85
CA ILE A 65 -4.48 -1.45 -3.59
C ILE A 65 -4.75 -0.12 -2.90
N CYS A 66 -3.87 0.29 -2.00
CA CYS A 66 -4.03 1.56 -1.25
C CYS A 66 -4.12 2.77 -2.18
N GLU A 67 -3.26 2.85 -3.18
CA GLU A 67 -3.19 4.05 -4.02
C GLU A 67 -4.44 4.29 -4.87
N PRO A 68 -4.96 3.29 -5.60
CA PRO A 68 -6.20 3.51 -6.37
C PRO A 68 -7.38 3.91 -5.46
N LEU A 69 -7.49 3.34 -4.28
CA LEU A 69 -8.55 3.71 -3.34
C LEU A 69 -8.39 5.14 -2.81
N ALA A 70 -7.15 5.55 -2.54
CA ALA A 70 -6.84 6.92 -2.14
C ALA A 70 -7.19 7.92 -3.26
N ARG A 71 -6.91 7.57 -4.52
CA ARG A 71 -7.29 8.41 -5.68
C ARG A 71 -8.80 8.58 -5.79
N LEU A 72 -9.57 7.59 -5.36
CA LEU A 72 -11.03 7.67 -5.34
C LEU A 72 -11.58 8.45 -4.15
N GLY A 73 -10.72 8.93 -3.27
CA GLY A 73 -11.10 9.79 -2.16
C GLY A 73 -11.17 9.11 -0.79
N ALA A 74 -10.88 7.82 -0.69
CA ALA A 74 -10.87 7.12 0.58
C ALA A 74 -9.69 7.55 1.46
N LYS A 75 -9.88 7.49 2.77
CA LYS A 75 -8.82 7.71 3.75
C LYS A 75 -8.20 6.37 4.10
N ILE A 76 -7.01 6.11 3.57
CA ILE A 76 -6.38 4.80 3.63
C ILE A 76 -5.31 4.73 4.70
N THR A 77 -5.34 3.65 5.47
CA THR A 77 -4.24 3.21 6.32
C THR A 77 -3.78 1.84 5.82
N GLY A 78 -2.51 1.72 5.49
CA GLY A 78 -1.90 0.45 5.08
C GLY A 78 -0.94 -0.05 6.15
N ILE A 79 -1.03 -1.33 6.47
CA ILE A 79 -0.16 -1.98 7.44
C ILE A 79 0.56 -3.14 6.77
N ASP A 80 1.86 -3.23 7.00
CA ASP A 80 2.66 -4.37 6.59
C ASP A 80 3.79 -4.57 7.60
N PHE A 81 4.15 -5.82 7.88
CA PHE A 81 5.23 -6.05 8.84
C PHE A 81 6.62 -5.93 8.21
N VAL A 82 6.72 -5.85 6.89
CA VAL A 82 7.97 -5.69 6.17
C VAL A 82 8.30 -4.21 5.99
N ASP A 83 9.31 -3.73 6.71
CA ASP A 83 9.71 -2.33 6.68
C ASP A 83 10.03 -1.82 5.26
N LYS A 84 10.73 -2.61 4.46
CA LYS A 84 11.08 -2.24 3.09
C LYS A 84 9.85 -2.03 2.21
N ASN A 85 8.81 -2.84 2.38
CA ASN A 85 7.55 -2.67 1.65
C ASN A 85 6.89 -1.33 1.97
N ILE A 86 6.86 -0.98 3.26
CA ILE A 86 6.28 0.29 3.70
C ILE A 86 7.08 1.47 3.17
N LYS A 87 8.42 1.38 3.15
CA LYS A 87 9.25 2.44 2.56
C LYS A 87 8.96 2.63 1.07
N VAL A 88 8.81 1.54 0.33
CA VAL A 88 8.41 1.59 -1.09
C VAL A 88 7.05 2.24 -1.24
N ALA A 89 6.08 1.82 -0.44
CA ALA A 89 4.72 2.35 -0.49
C ALA A 89 4.70 3.87 -0.20
N LYS A 90 5.41 4.31 0.83
CA LYS A 90 5.50 5.73 1.19
C LYS A 90 6.14 6.56 0.08
N LEU A 91 7.23 6.08 -0.49
CA LEU A 91 7.94 6.78 -1.56
C LEU A 91 7.04 6.96 -2.78
N HIS A 92 6.40 5.89 -3.22
CA HIS A 92 5.54 5.94 -4.41
C HIS A 92 4.32 6.84 -4.19
N ALA A 93 3.70 6.78 -3.01
CA ALA A 93 2.59 7.67 -2.67
C ALA A 93 3.03 9.14 -2.68
N LEU A 94 4.19 9.44 -2.13
CA LEU A 94 4.75 10.79 -2.13
C LEU A 94 4.99 11.31 -3.55
N GLU A 95 5.57 10.49 -4.41
CA GLU A 95 5.82 10.84 -5.82
C GLU A 95 4.53 11.10 -6.59
N ASN A 96 3.43 10.49 -6.17
CA ASN A 96 2.11 10.64 -6.81
C ASN A 96 1.18 11.58 -6.07
N ASN A 97 1.70 12.34 -5.10
CA ASN A 97 0.94 13.33 -4.31
C ASN A 97 -0.27 12.72 -3.59
N LEU A 98 -0.15 11.49 -3.11
CA LEU A 98 -1.20 10.81 -2.38
C LEU A 98 -0.90 10.82 -0.89
N LYS A 99 -1.94 11.09 -0.09
CA LYS A 99 -1.85 11.02 1.37
C LYS A 99 -2.39 9.67 1.83
N ILE A 100 -1.49 8.81 2.27
CA ILE A 100 -1.82 7.48 2.78
C ILE A 100 -1.04 7.28 4.07
N ASN A 101 -1.71 6.79 5.11
CA ASN A 101 -1.06 6.48 6.37
C ASN A 101 -0.51 5.04 6.32
N TYR A 102 0.79 4.90 6.20
CA TYR A 102 1.45 3.59 6.19
C TYR A 102 2.13 3.30 7.52
N ILE A 103 1.90 2.11 8.05
CA ILE A 103 2.40 1.67 9.36
C ILE A 103 3.16 0.35 9.20
N VAL A 104 4.39 0.30 9.72
CA VAL A 104 5.13 -0.96 9.84
C VAL A 104 4.72 -1.65 11.13
N GLY A 105 4.33 -2.90 11.05
CA GLY A 105 4.07 -3.67 12.25
C GLY A 105 3.17 -4.88 12.02
N ASP A 106 2.98 -5.61 13.12
CA ASP A 106 2.10 -6.78 13.18
C ASP A 106 0.73 -6.34 13.64
N ILE A 107 -0.30 -6.62 12.85
CA ILE A 107 -1.69 -6.25 13.17
C ILE A 107 -2.13 -6.83 14.52
N ASN A 108 -1.60 -7.96 14.92
CA ASN A 108 -1.93 -8.59 16.20
C ASN A 108 -1.35 -7.86 17.41
N LYS A 109 -0.36 -6.99 17.19
CA LYS A 109 0.36 -6.27 18.25
C LYS A 109 0.12 -4.77 18.22
N ILE A 110 -0.30 -4.22 17.09
CA ILE A 110 -0.53 -2.78 16.95
C ILE A 110 -1.86 -2.40 17.57
N LYS A 111 -1.83 -1.32 18.35
CA LYS A 111 -3.06 -0.69 18.83
C LYS A 111 -3.48 0.40 17.86
N LEU A 112 -4.56 0.18 17.14
CA LEU A 112 -5.12 1.16 16.23
C LEU A 112 -6.01 2.12 17.04
N LYS A 113 -5.76 3.43 16.88
CA LYS A 113 -6.44 4.47 17.64
C LYS A 113 -7.79 4.86 17.04
N GLN A 114 -8.06 4.48 15.80
CA GLN A 114 -9.29 4.84 15.12
C GLN A 114 -10.04 3.59 14.65
N LYS A 115 -11.32 3.78 14.39
CA LYS A 115 -12.15 2.76 13.76
C LYS A 115 -12.13 2.93 12.25
N TYR A 116 -12.37 1.85 11.53
CA TYR A 116 -12.39 1.83 10.08
C TYR A 116 -13.77 1.41 9.58
N ASP A 117 -14.18 1.97 8.45
CA ASP A 117 -15.42 1.59 7.79
C ASP A 117 -15.27 0.28 7.02
N VAL A 118 -14.07 0.02 6.51
CA VAL A 118 -13.76 -1.17 5.71
C VAL A 118 -12.38 -1.69 6.12
N VAL A 119 -12.26 -3.00 6.24
CA VAL A 119 -10.98 -3.67 6.45
C VAL A 119 -10.75 -4.61 5.28
N ILE A 120 -9.59 -4.50 4.65
CA ILE A 120 -9.20 -5.32 3.50
C ILE A 120 -8.09 -6.28 3.95
N LEU A 121 -8.23 -7.53 3.56
CA LEU A 121 -7.22 -8.56 3.79
C LEU A 121 -7.18 -9.46 2.56
N PHE A 122 -6.31 -9.14 1.63
CA PHE A 122 -6.09 -9.94 0.42
C PHE A 122 -4.78 -10.71 0.55
N GLU A 123 -4.84 -11.91 0.99
CA GLU A 123 -3.68 -12.79 1.06
C GLU A 123 -3.75 -13.90 0.03
#